data_f4af0cd76cff375f8d8604e4e0028e80
#
_entry.id   f4af0cd76cff375f8d8604e4e0028e80
#
_cell.length_a   1.000
_cell.length_b   1.000
_cell.length_c   1.000
_cell.angle_alpha   90.00
_cell.angle_beta   90.00
_cell.angle_gamma   90.00
#
_symmetry.space_group_name_H-M   'P 1'
#
loop_
_entity.id
_entity.type
_entity.pdbx_description
1 polymer ?
#
loop_
_entity_poly.entity_id
_entity_poly.type
_entity_poly.pdbx_seq_one_letter_code
_entity_poly.pdbx_strand_id
1 'polypeptide(L)'
;MKKALVLLMAVLACLNGSRAQDDVDYRYEIGASLGGSFYRGQLNHKFFGQPGVAGGVVGRWNINPYMAVKAMLDYASVKGSTTNVDDFFPTDPGNPAVSTDKRSYKLSDGIVDFSATYEYNFWPFGLHHGYQGRQRITPFLQLGLGACYGTAGKAFTLQIPIGVGVKYKFKPRVNLGFDWLYHFSLSDNLDGFEYPYGIKSTGFQNKDSYCTAMFYISYDFSPKCPQCNKND
;
A
#
# COMPACT_ATOMS: atom_id res chain seq x y z
N MET A 1 -7.23 26.95 -5.15
CA MET A 1 -8.16 26.31 -4.20
C MET A 1 -9.60 26.23 -4.71
N LYS A 2 -10.24 27.33 -5.18
CA LYS A 2 -11.64 27.31 -5.66
C LYS A 2 -11.88 26.35 -6.85
N LYS A 3 -10.93 26.24 -7.81
CA LYS A 3 -11.06 25.32 -8.97
C LYS A 3 -11.00 23.84 -8.58
N ALA A 4 -10.18 23.48 -7.59
CA ALA A 4 -10.10 22.10 -7.08
C ALA A 4 -11.38 21.70 -6.32
N LEU A 5 -11.97 22.63 -5.58
CA LEU A 5 -13.25 22.42 -4.87
C LEU A 5 -14.41 22.20 -5.85
N VAL A 6 -14.44 22.96 -6.95
CA VAL A 6 -15.46 22.82 -8.01
C VAL A 6 -15.30 21.49 -8.73
N LEU A 7 -14.08 21.04 -9.00
CA LEU A 7 -13.83 19.74 -9.62
C LEU A 7 -14.25 18.59 -8.69
N LEU A 8 -13.96 18.70 -7.40
CA LEU A 8 -14.40 17.73 -6.38
C LEU A 8 -15.92 17.68 -6.27
N MET A 9 -16.59 18.84 -6.31
CA MET A 9 -18.07 18.91 -6.30
C MET A 9 -18.69 18.36 -7.59
N ALA A 10 -18.08 18.58 -8.75
CA ALA A 10 -18.54 18.01 -10.02
C ALA A 10 -18.39 16.48 -10.04
N VAL A 11 -17.30 15.94 -9.52
CA VAL A 11 -17.10 14.48 -9.36
C VAL A 11 -18.12 13.89 -8.39
N LEU A 12 -18.40 14.57 -7.27
CA LEU A 12 -19.44 14.15 -6.31
C LEU A 12 -20.86 14.24 -6.90
N ALA A 13 -21.13 15.20 -7.76
CA ALA A 13 -22.44 15.33 -8.44
C ALA A 13 -22.67 14.24 -9.50
N CYS A 14 -21.64 13.80 -10.21
CA CYS A 14 -21.72 12.68 -11.17
C CYS A 14 -22.00 11.33 -10.49
N LEU A 15 -21.77 11.21 -9.17
CA LEU A 15 -22.05 9.99 -8.41
C LEU A 15 -23.54 9.76 -8.09
N ASN A 16 -24.43 10.71 -8.38
CA ASN A 16 -25.84 10.63 -8.03
C ASN A 16 -26.76 10.03 -9.11
N GLY A 17 -26.21 9.61 -10.25
CA GLY A 17 -26.99 9.09 -11.36
C GLY A 17 -26.90 7.58 -11.52
N SER A 18 -27.69 6.80 -10.77
CA SER A 18 -28.21 5.48 -11.23
C SER A 18 -28.96 4.79 -10.10
N ARG A 19 -30.25 4.99 -10.04
CA ARG A 19 -31.16 4.08 -9.35
C ARG A 19 -31.59 3.02 -10.35
N ALA A 20 -30.84 1.95 -10.49
CA ALA A 20 -31.31 0.71 -11.08
C ALA A 20 -30.30 -0.40 -10.83
N GLN A 21 -30.75 -1.47 -10.23
CA GLN A 21 -30.12 -2.78 -10.13
C GLN A 21 -29.15 -2.94 -8.95
N ASP A 22 -29.73 -3.26 -7.81
CA ASP A 22 -29.04 -3.43 -6.53
C ASP A 22 -28.20 -4.72 -6.38
N ASP A 23 -28.22 -5.65 -7.37
CA ASP A 23 -27.61 -6.98 -7.24
C ASP A 23 -26.54 -7.32 -8.29
N VAL A 24 -25.95 -6.31 -8.93
CA VAL A 24 -24.94 -6.55 -9.96
C VAL A 24 -23.55 -6.62 -9.36
N ASP A 25 -22.85 -7.74 -9.60
CA ASP A 25 -21.43 -7.87 -9.36
C ASP A 25 -20.65 -7.11 -10.42
N TYR A 26 -19.59 -6.45 -10.00
CA TYR A 26 -18.67 -5.74 -10.88
C TYR A 26 -17.33 -6.47 -10.97
N ARG A 27 -16.75 -6.49 -12.18
CA ARG A 27 -15.47 -7.18 -12.43
C ARG A 27 -14.29 -6.35 -11.97
N TYR A 28 -14.34 -5.04 -12.17
CA TYR A 28 -13.20 -4.15 -11.95
C TYR A 28 -13.56 -3.00 -11.02
N GLU A 29 -12.56 -2.58 -10.27
CA GLU A 29 -12.58 -1.36 -9.47
C GLU A 29 -11.37 -0.50 -9.83
N ILE A 30 -11.55 0.81 -9.80
CA ILE A 30 -10.46 1.78 -9.86
C ILE A 30 -10.65 2.81 -8.75
N GLY A 31 -9.56 3.25 -8.16
CA GLY A 31 -9.65 4.17 -7.03
C GLY A 31 -8.35 4.88 -6.75
N ALA A 32 -8.38 5.67 -5.68
CA ALA A 32 -7.23 6.37 -5.15
C ALA A 32 -7.07 6.06 -3.66
N SER A 33 -5.83 6.07 -3.21
CA SER A 33 -5.43 5.83 -1.83
C SER A 33 -4.66 7.01 -1.27
N LEU A 34 -4.79 7.24 0.05
CA LEU A 34 -4.04 8.25 0.78
C LEU A 34 -3.87 7.79 2.24
N GLY A 35 -2.69 8.03 2.79
CA GLY A 35 -2.40 7.63 4.16
C GLY A 35 -1.00 7.94 4.63
N GLY A 36 -0.47 7.10 5.50
CA GLY A 36 0.84 7.20 6.07
C GLY A 36 1.78 6.08 5.65
N SER A 37 3.05 6.38 5.61
CA SER A 37 4.14 5.43 5.42
C SER A 37 5.07 5.43 6.62
N PHE A 38 5.67 4.29 6.92
CA PHE A 38 6.57 4.10 8.05
C PHE A 38 7.75 3.27 7.56
N TYR A 39 8.91 3.88 7.53
CA TYR A 39 10.14 3.20 7.16
C TYR A 39 10.67 2.39 8.34
N ARG A 40 11.17 1.19 8.07
CA ARG A 40 11.86 0.34 9.02
C ARG A 40 13.15 -0.19 8.39
N GLY A 41 14.25 0.30 8.89
CA GLY A 41 15.60 -0.05 8.45
C GLY A 41 16.60 0.45 9.45
N GLN A 42 17.81 0.68 9.02
CA GLN A 42 18.92 1.05 9.87
C GLN A 42 18.75 2.42 10.55
N LEU A 43 17.99 3.34 9.92
CA LEU A 43 17.73 4.69 10.44
C LEU A 43 16.45 4.80 11.29
N ASN A 44 15.66 3.73 11.39
CA ASN A 44 14.44 3.69 12.20
C ASN A 44 14.09 2.27 12.62
N HIS A 45 14.24 1.97 13.91
CA HIS A 45 13.89 0.67 14.49
C HIS A 45 12.44 0.60 15.00
N LYS A 46 11.75 1.74 15.13
CA LYS A 46 10.38 1.81 15.67
C LYS A 46 9.36 1.63 14.55
N PHE A 47 8.39 0.74 14.75
CA PHE A 47 7.36 0.42 13.76
C PHE A 47 6.54 1.63 13.27
N PHE A 48 6.28 2.60 14.14
CA PHE A 48 5.51 3.82 13.84
C PHE A 48 6.34 5.09 14.09
N GLY A 49 7.68 4.96 14.04
CA GLY A 49 8.58 6.10 14.14
C GLY A 49 8.60 6.91 12.85
N GLN A 50 8.62 8.23 12.98
CA GLN A 50 8.80 9.19 11.87
C GLN A 50 7.85 8.97 10.68
N PRO A 51 6.53 9.22 10.86
CA PRO A 51 5.56 9.00 9.82
C PRO A 51 5.82 9.85 8.58
N GLY A 52 5.73 9.24 7.42
CA GLY A 52 5.68 9.87 6.12
C GLY A 52 4.25 9.91 5.59
N VAL A 53 4.07 10.51 4.42
CA VAL A 53 2.81 10.52 3.69
C VAL A 53 2.92 9.53 2.53
N ALA A 54 1.86 8.76 2.31
CA ALA A 54 1.75 7.87 1.17
C ALA A 54 0.45 8.12 0.42
N GLY A 55 0.45 7.87 -0.88
CA GLY A 55 -0.75 7.97 -1.69
C GLY A 55 -0.51 7.47 -3.10
N GLY A 56 -1.60 7.07 -3.76
CA GLY A 56 -1.51 6.51 -5.10
C GLY A 56 -2.85 6.14 -5.71
N VAL A 57 -2.77 5.24 -6.67
CA VAL A 57 -3.91 4.71 -7.38
C VAL A 57 -4.03 3.20 -7.19
N VAL A 58 -5.26 2.72 -7.14
CA VAL A 58 -5.58 1.31 -6.96
C VAL A 58 -6.49 0.83 -8.08
N GLY A 59 -6.12 -0.29 -8.68
CA GLY A 59 -6.96 -1.06 -9.58
C GLY A 59 -7.23 -2.44 -8.97
N ARG A 60 -8.47 -2.94 -9.06
CA ARG A 60 -8.81 -4.26 -8.53
C ARG A 60 -9.63 -5.03 -9.55
N TRP A 61 -9.29 -6.30 -9.70
CA TRP A 61 -10.05 -7.28 -10.47
C TRP A 61 -10.72 -8.25 -9.50
N ASN A 62 -12.03 -8.15 -9.39
CA ASN A 62 -12.86 -9.00 -8.54
C ASN A 62 -13.13 -10.33 -9.26
N ILE A 63 -12.46 -11.39 -8.86
CA ILE A 63 -12.66 -12.75 -9.40
C ILE A 63 -14.00 -13.28 -8.92
N ASN A 64 -14.25 -13.21 -7.62
CA ASN A 64 -15.49 -13.59 -6.96
C ASN A 64 -15.67 -12.78 -5.64
N PRO A 65 -16.77 -12.94 -4.89
CA PRO A 65 -16.97 -12.21 -3.63
C PRO A 65 -15.89 -12.44 -2.55
N TYR A 66 -15.13 -13.54 -2.64
CA TYR A 66 -14.09 -13.89 -1.67
C TYR A 66 -12.69 -13.55 -2.15
N MET A 67 -12.48 -13.37 -3.46
CA MET A 67 -11.14 -13.30 -4.05
C MET A 67 -11.03 -12.15 -5.04
N ALA A 68 -9.94 -11.40 -4.96
CA ALA A 68 -9.60 -10.36 -5.91
C ALA A 68 -8.09 -10.28 -6.14
N VAL A 69 -7.70 -9.72 -7.27
CA VAL A 69 -6.33 -9.27 -7.54
C VAL A 69 -6.32 -7.76 -7.54
N LYS A 70 -5.46 -7.18 -6.74
CA LYS A 70 -5.29 -5.73 -6.60
C LYS A 70 -3.93 -5.31 -7.12
N ALA A 71 -3.89 -4.31 -7.98
CA ALA A 71 -2.68 -3.63 -8.41
C ALA A 71 -2.67 -2.22 -7.83
N MET A 72 -1.53 -1.78 -7.31
CA MET A 72 -1.33 -0.46 -6.72
C MET A 72 -0.09 0.18 -7.32
N LEU A 73 -0.17 1.48 -7.54
CA LEU A 73 0.96 2.34 -7.87
C LEU A 73 0.94 3.50 -6.89
N ASP A 74 1.88 3.49 -5.96
CA ASP A 74 1.91 4.41 -4.83
C ASP A 74 3.23 5.16 -4.75
N TYR A 75 3.17 6.35 -4.18
CA TYR A 75 4.33 7.08 -3.70
C TYR A 75 4.28 7.15 -2.18
N ALA A 76 5.36 6.76 -1.53
CA ALA A 76 5.51 6.77 -0.08
C ALA A 76 6.72 7.63 0.32
N SER A 77 6.50 8.67 1.11
CA SER A 77 7.59 9.45 1.71
C SER A 77 8.15 8.71 2.90
N VAL A 78 9.44 8.44 2.89
CA VAL A 78 10.14 7.76 3.98
C VAL A 78 11.00 8.73 4.75
N LYS A 79 10.96 8.61 6.08
CA LYS A 79 11.73 9.44 6.98
C LYS A 79 12.47 8.57 7.99
N GLY A 80 13.71 8.91 8.26
CA GLY A 80 14.56 8.26 9.25
C GLY A 80 15.47 9.25 9.94
N SER A 81 15.86 8.96 11.17
CA SER A 81 16.86 9.76 11.90
C SER A 81 17.53 8.91 12.95
N THR A 82 18.83 8.95 12.99
CA THR A 82 19.64 8.28 14.01
C THR A 82 19.71 9.07 15.33
N THR A 83 19.13 10.27 15.41
CA THR A 83 19.22 11.12 16.61
C THR A 83 18.65 10.45 17.87
N ASN A 84 17.68 9.56 17.72
CA ASN A 84 17.02 8.83 18.80
C ASN A 84 17.34 7.33 18.80
N VAL A 85 18.39 6.92 18.10
CA VAL A 85 18.87 5.54 18.09
C VAL A 85 20.04 5.46 19.06
N ASP A 86 19.93 4.58 20.06
CA ASP A 86 20.97 4.42 21.10
C ASP A 86 22.18 3.65 20.59
N ASP A 87 22.12 3.09 19.38
CA ASP A 87 23.19 2.33 18.75
C ASP A 87 24.28 3.25 18.20
N PHE A 88 25.50 2.72 18.20
CA PHE A 88 26.68 3.38 17.62
C PHE A 88 26.51 3.46 16.09
N PHE A 89 26.62 4.65 15.53
CA PHE A 89 26.61 4.88 14.09
C PHE A 89 28.01 5.32 13.62
N PRO A 90 28.67 4.58 12.71
CA PRO A 90 30.01 4.90 12.26
C PRO A 90 30.06 6.21 11.48
N THR A 91 31.21 6.84 11.47
CA THR A 91 31.46 8.11 10.78
C THR A 91 31.39 7.97 9.27
N ASP A 92 31.80 6.82 8.76
CA ASP A 92 31.77 6.46 7.35
C ASP A 92 30.98 5.15 7.20
N PRO A 93 29.81 5.19 6.56
CA PRO A 93 29.00 3.99 6.34
C PRO A 93 29.72 2.87 5.56
N GLY A 94 30.70 3.22 4.73
CA GLY A 94 31.50 2.26 3.97
C GLY A 94 32.71 1.70 4.70
N ASN A 95 33.11 2.30 5.85
CA ASN A 95 34.29 1.87 6.61
C ASN A 95 34.02 1.88 8.10
N PRO A 96 33.47 0.80 8.66
CA PRO A 96 33.06 0.70 10.05
C PRO A 96 34.21 0.66 11.06
N ALA A 97 35.42 0.51 10.60
CA ALA A 97 36.57 0.54 11.48
C ALA A 97 36.84 1.99 11.93
N VAL A 98 36.61 2.29 13.21
CA VAL A 98 37.34 3.39 13.87
C VAL A 98 36.60 4.71 14.11
N SER A 99 35.32 4.80 14.24
CA SER A 99 34.79 6.04 14.82
C SER A 99 34.08 5.82 16.16
N THR A 100 34.57 6.50 17.19
CA THR A 100 33.91 6.59 18.50
C THR A 100 32.86 7.71 18.56
N ASP A 101 32.72 8.50 17.48
CA ASP A 101 31.80 9.62 17.43
C ASP A 101 30.44 9.20 16.85
N LYS A 102 29.38 9.37 17.62
CA LYS A 102 27.99 9.22 17.16
C LYS A 102 27.66 10.37 16.19
N ARG A 103 27.46 10.07 14.92
CA ARG A 103 26.94 11.05 13.97
C ARG A 103 25.45 10.86 13.79
N SER A 104 24.72 11.95 13.70
CA SER A 104 23.30 11.91 13.39
C SER A 104 23.09 12.04 11.88
N TYR A 105 22.41 11.06 11.31
CA TYR A 105 21.96 11.05 9.91
C TYR A 105 20.46 11.28 9.87
N LYS A 106 20.00 12.00 8.87
CA LYS A 106 18.57 12.23 8.60
C LYS A 106 18.26 11.79 7.19
N LEU A 107 17.28 10.92 7.05
CA LEU A 107 16.67 10.52 5.78
C LEU A 107 15.35 11.27 5.62
N SER A 108 15.13 11.87 4.47
CA SER A 108 13.83 12.39 4.06
C SER A 108 13.73 12.24 2.56
N ASP A 109 13.15 11.14 2.13
CA ASP A 109 13.14 10.73 0.73
C ASP A 109 11.84 10.03 0.36
N GLY A 110 11.73 9.50 -0.86
CA GLY A 110 10.55 8.86 -1.40
C GLY A 110 10.81 7.49 -1.98
N ILE A 111 9.78 6.65 -1.94
CA ILE A 111 9.73 5.36 -2.59
C ILE A 111 8.55 5.40 -3.58
N VAL A 112 8.80 5.07 -4.84
CA VAL A 112 7.76 4.75 -5.82
C VAL A 112 7.58 3.25 -5.82
N ASP A 113 6.36 2.81 -5.58
CA ASP A 113 5.98 1.41 -5.42
C ASP A 113 4.98 0.99 -6.49
N PHE A 114 5.24 -0.13 -7.12
CA PHE A 114 4.24 -0.86 -7.91
C PHE A 114 4.07 -2.25 -7.33
N SER A 115 2.88 -2.60 -6.90
CA SER A 115 2.59 -3.90 -6.31
C SER A 115 1.32 -4.53 -6.89
N ALA A 116 1.35 -5.86 -7.01
CA ALA A 116 0.22 -6.69 -7.37
C ALA A 116 0.00 -7.70 -6.24
N THR A 117 -1.17 -7.65 -5.60
CA THR A 117 -1.52 -8.50 -4.46
C THR A 117 -2.77 -9.32 -4.75
N TYR A 118 -2.76 -10.54 -4.28
CA TYR A 118 -3.95 -11.37 -4.18
C TYR A 118 -4.65 -11.09 -2.85
N GLU A 119 -5.94 -10.77 -2.90
CA GLU A 119 -6.79 -10.51 -1.74
C GLU A 119 -7.72 -11.68 -1.48
N TYR A 120 -7.80 -12.11 -0.21
CA TYR A 120 -8.77 -13.08 0.28
C TYR A 120 -9.70 -12.41 1.30
N ASN A 121 -10.96 -12.30 0.95
CA ASN A 121 -12.02 -11.75 1.82
C ASN A 121 -12.55 -12.83 2.75
N PHE A 122 -12.62 -12.55 4.05
CA PHE A 122 -13.16 -13.49 5.03
C PHE A 122 -14.69 -13.68 4.89
N TRP A 123 -15.37 -12.64 4.45
CA TRP A 123 -16.81 -12.69 4.16
C TRP A 123 -17.08 -12.34 2.71
N PRO A 124 -18.16 -12.89 2.10
CA PRO A 124 -18.51 -12.59 0.72
C PRO A 124 -18.87 -11.11 0.57
N PHE A 125 -18.00 -10.35 -0.10
CA PHE A 125 -18.13 -8.91 -0.23
C PHE A 125 -19.19 -8.52 -1.24
N GLY A 126 -20.10 -7.63 -0.86
CA GLY A 126 -21.13 -7.10 -1.76
C GLY A 126 -22.26 -6.39 -1.02
N LEU A 127 -23.30 -6.03 -1.74
CA LEU A 127 -24.53 -5.52 -1.14
C LEU A 127 -25.28 -6.67 -0.48
N HIS A 128 -25.84 -6.39 0.70
CA HIS A 128 -26.62 -7.38 1.46
C HIS A 128 -28.04 -7.43 0.90
N HIS A 129 -28.20 -8.08 -0.24
CA HIS A 129 -29.52 -8.33 -0.82
C HIS A 129 -29.65 -9.81 -1.23
N GLY A 130 -30.73 -10.45 -0.77
CA GLY A 130 -31.14 -11.76 -1.20
C GLY A 130 -30.40 -12.95 -0.60
N TYR A 131 -30.55 -14.07 -1.25
CA TYR A 131 -30.16 -15.43 -0.87
C TYR A 131 -28.65 -15.67 -0.70
N GLN A 132 -27.78 -14.80 -1.22
CA GLN A 132 -26.34 -15.06 -1.31
C GLN A 132 -25.55 -14.65 -0.04
N GLY A 133 -26.19 -14.10 0.97
CA GLY A 133 -25.56 -13.80 2.27
C GLY A 133 -24.38 -12.80 2.23
N ARG A 134 -24.33 -11.93 1.22
CA ARG A 134 -23.25 -10.97 1.04
C ARG A 134 -23.18 -9.96 2.18
N GLN A 135 -21.96 -9.55 2.51
CA GLN A 135 -21.67 -8.60 3.57
C GLN A 135 -21.15 -7.30 2.98
N ARG A 136 -21.66 -6.16 3.48
CA ARG A 136 -21.18 -4.83 3.10
C ARG A 136 -19.78 -4.53 3.59
N ILE A 137 -19.36 -5.18 4.68
CA ILE A 137 -18.05 -5.04 5.28
C ILE A 137 -17.36 -6.39 5.24
N THR A 138 -16.09 -6.40 4.90
CA THR A 138 -15.25 -7.59 4.99
C THR A 138 -13.82 -7.23 5.32
N PRO A 139 -13.22 -7.88 6.33
CA PRO A 139 -11.78 -7.90 6.46
C PRO A 139 -11.19 -8.81 5.39
N PHE A 140 -9.95 -8.53 5.00
CA PHE A 140 -9.23 -9.34 4.02
C PHE A 140 -7.76 -9.44 4.36
N LEU A 141 -7.15 -10.52 3.89
CA LEU A 141 -5.71 -10.71 3.83
C LEU A 141 -5.23 -10.46 2.42
N GLN A 142 -3.98 -10.01 2.30
CA GLN A 142 -3.35 -9.81 0.99
C GLN A 142 -1.88 -10.18 1.03
N LEU A 143 -1.45 -10.80 -0.05
CA LEU A 143 -0.07 -11.20 -0.31
C LEU A 143 0.23 -11.03 -1.79
N GLY A 144 1.42 -10.57 -2.13
CA GLY A 144 1.74 -10.36 -3.53
C GLY A 144 3.21 -10.22 -3.84
N LEU A 145 3.46 -9.67 -5.01
CA LEU A 145 4.78 -9.31 -5.50
C LEU A 145 4.73 -7.87 -5.99
N GLY A 146 5.85 -7.20 -5.90
CA GLY A 146 5.98 -5.83 -6.37
C GLY A 146 7.41 -5.45 -6.68
N ALA A 147 7.56 -4.25 -7.17
CA ALA A 147 8.84 -3.61 -7.39
C ALA A 147 8.78 -2.19 -6.84
N CYS A 148 9.84 -1.75 -6.22
CA CYS A 148 9.94 -0.39 -5.72
C CYS A 148 11.25 0.26 -6.12
N TYR A 149 11.20 1.58 -6.22
CA TYR A 149 12.33 2.44 -6.50
C TYR A 149 12.51 3.44 -5.38
N GLY A 150 13.62 3.31 -4.64
CA GLY A 150 14.03 4.25 -3.60
C GLY A 150 14.80 5.41 -4.23
N THR A 151 14.36 6.64 -3.98
CA THR A 151 14.99 7.84 -4.57
C THR A 151 16.30 8.20 -3.85
N ALA A 152 16.45 7.88 -2.56
CA ALA A 152 17.69 8.09 -1.78
C ALA A 152 18.86 7.27 -2.34
N GLY A 153 18.72 5.95 -2.32
CA GLY A 153 19.75 5.04 -2.82
C GLY A 153 19.76 4.87 -4.33
N LYS A 154 18.81 5.48 -5.05
CA LYS A 154 18.57 5.24 -6.48
C LYS A 154 18.50 3.75 -6.81
N ALA A 155 17.94 2.98 -5.90
CA ALA A 155 17.89 1.54 -5.95
C ALA A 155 16.53 1.04 -6.43
N PHE A 156 16.54 0.23 -7.49
CA PHE A 156 15.38 -0.53 -7.93
C PHE A 156 15.44 -1.93 -7.32
N THR A 157 14.36 -2.38 -6.72
CA THR A 157 14.31 -3.70 -6.10
C THR A 157 12.93 -4.32 -6.20
N LEU A 158 12.92 -5.66 -6.10
CA LEU A 158 11.70 -6.43 -5.92
C LEU A 158 11.30 -6.43 -4.46
N GLN A 159 10.01 -6.62 -4.21
CA GLN A 159 9.45 -6.69 -2.86
C GLN A 159 8.30 -7.68 -2.77
N ILE A 160 8.04 -8.11 -1.55
CA ILE A 160 6.92 -8.98 -1.21
C ILE A 160 6.01 -8.19 -0.26
N PRO A 161 4.92 -7.59 -0.76
CA PRO A 161 3.90 -6.98 0.09
C PRO A 161 3.03 -8.05 0.74
N ILE A 162 2.84 -7.94 2.06
CA ILE A 162 1.90 -8.73 2.84
C ILE A 162 1.11 -7.79 3.74
N GLY A 163 -0.18 -8.04 3.91
CA GLY A 163 -0.96 -7.16 4.77
C GLY A 163 -2.39 -7.61 4.99
N VAL A 164 -3.07 -6.74 5.71
CA VAL A 164 -4.46 -6.89 6.08
C VAL A 164 -5.22 -5.62 5.74
N GLY A 165 -6.51 -5.73 5.58
CA GLY A 165 -7.35 -4.56 5.40
C GLY A 165 -8.81 -4.85 5.69
N VAL A 166 -9.59 -3.80 5.61
CA VAL A 166 -11.04 -3.86 5.72
C VAL A 166 -11.64 -3.04 4.59
N LYS A 167 -12.65 -3.56 3.94
CA LYS A 167 -13.40 -2.85 2.90
C LYS A 167 -14.88 -2.80 3.22
N TYR A 168 -15.48 -1.69 2.83
CA TYR A 168 -16.88 -1.37 3.09
C TYR A 168 -17.56 -0.90 1.81
N LYS A 169 -18.68 -1.53 1.45
CA LYS A 169 -19.53 -1.16 0.32
C LYS A 169 -20.43 0.01 0.72
N PHE A 170 -19.96 1.23 0.43
CA PHE A 170 -20.70 2.44 0.79
C PHE A 170 -21.94 2.64 -0.07
N LYS A 171 -21.81 2.50 -1.39
CA LYS A 171 -22.89 2.56 -2.39
C LYS A 171 -22.74 1.39 -3.38
N PRO A 172 -23.72 1.14 -4.25
CA PRO A 172 -23.65 0.03 -5.23
C PRO A 172 -22.36 -0.02 -6.04
N ARG A 173 -21.76 1.16 -6.31
CA ARG A 173 -20.53 1.27 -7.10
C ARG A 173 -19.38 1.93 -6.37
N VAL A 174 -19.53 2.25 -5.07
CA VAL A 174 -18.51 2.97 -4.32
C VAL A 174 -18.09 2.14 -3.13
N ASN A 175 -16.80 1.84 -3.07
CA ASN A 175 -16.17 1.14 -1.97
C ASN A 175 -15.25 2.08 -1.21
N LEU A 176 -15.21 1.94 0.08
CA LEU A 176 -14.24 2.54 0.98
C LEU A 176 -13.46 1.43 1.63
N GLY A 177 -12.21 1.69 1.95
CA GLY A 177 -11.45 0.71 2.69
C GLY A 177 -10.21 1.29 3.33
N PHE A 178 -9.59 0.45 4.12
CA PHE A 178 -8.34 0.69 4.81
C PHE A 178 -7.42 -0.49 4.57
N ASP A 179 -6.18 -0.22 4.19
CA ASP A 179 -5.11 -1.19 3.97
C ASP A 179 -3.96 -0.90 4.93
N TRP A 180 -3.43 -1.95 5.52
CA TRP A 180 -2.15 -1.93 6.17
C TRP A 180 -1.26 -2.99 5.51
N LEU A 181 -0.22 -2.53 4.82
CA LEU A 181 0.72 -3.34 4.05
C LEU A 181 2.12 -3.21 4.63
N TYR A 182 2.79 -4.33 4.77
CA TYR A 182 4.20 -4.41 5.07
C TYR A 182 4.95 -4.90 3.82
N HIS A 183 5.91 -4.13 3.37
CA HIS A 183 6.68 -4.36 2.15
C HIS A 183 8.06 -4.88 2.53
N PHE A 184 8.30 -6.17 2.29
CA PHE A 184 9.62 -6.78 2.43
C PHE A 184 10.43 -6.52 1.17
N SER A 185 11.39 -5.59 1.23
CA SER A 185 12.30 -5.32 0.12
C SER A 185 13.42 -6.37 0.07
N LEU A 186 13.90 -6.65 -1.12
CA LEU A 186 15.08 -7.50 -1.33
C LEU A 186 16.39 -6.70 -1.37
N SER A 187 16.33 -5.36 -1.26
CA SER A 187 17.48 -4.46 -1.22
C SER A 187 17.79 -3.99 0.20
N ASP A 188 19.05 -3.62 0.42
CA ASP A 188 19.59 -3.00 1.62
C ASP A 188 20.07 -1.56 1.34
N ASN A 189 19.60 -0.95 0.26
CA ASN A 189 20.04 0.36 -0.19
C ASN A 189 18.84 1.25 -0.61
N LEU A 190 17.69 1.06 0.04
CA LEU A 190 16.54 1.93 -0.20
C LEU A 190 16.71 3.30 0.46
N ASP A 191 17.45 3.34 1.55
CA ASP A 191 17.76 4.55 2.32
C ASP A 191 19.08 5.23 1.90
N GLY A 192 19.81 4.64 0.95
CA GLY A 192 21.11 5.15 0.50
C GLY A 192 22.29 4.80 1.39
N PHE A 193 22.11 3.94 2.40
CA PHE A 193 23.16 3.46 3.29
C PHE A 193 23.42 1.97 3.09
N GLU A 194 24.53 1.63 2.44
CA GLU A 194 24.99 0.26 2.34
C GLU A 194 25.92 -0.10 3.50
N TYR A 195 25.56 -1.13 4.27
CA TYR A 195 26.40 -1.73 5.30
C TYR A 195 26.97 -0.76 6.36
N PRO A 196 26.19 0.09 7.03
CA PRO A 196 26.69 1.09 7.94
C PRO A 196 27.42 0.49 9.16
N TYR A 197 27.16 -0.78 9.48
CA TYR A 197 27.85 -1.53 10.55
C TYR A 197 28.91 -2.52 10.03
N GLY A 198 29.23 -2.50 8.73
CA GLY A 198 30.15 -3.45 8.09
C GLY A 198 29.61 -4.87 7.94
N ILE A 199 28.36 -5.10 8.29
CA ILE A 199 27.70 -6.40 8.18
C ILE A 199 26.98 -6.46 6.85
N LYS A 200 27.46 -7.31 5.94
CA LYS A 200 26.80 -7.50 4.63
C LYS A 200 25.44 -8.15 4.80
N SER A 201 24.47 -7.64 4.10
CA SER A 201 23.15 -8.26 4.03
C SER A 201 23.22 -9.61 3.28
N THR A 202 22.60 -10.65 3.82
CA THR A 202 22.60 -11.98 3.21
C THR A 202 21.17 -12.53 3.16
N GLY A 203 20.71 -12.92 1.97
CA GLY A 203 19.37 -13.45 1.79
C GLY A 203 18.28 -12.43 2.21
N PHE A 204 17.47 -12.80 3.20
CA PHE A 204 16.39 -11.94 3.75
C PHE A 204 16.79 -11.19 5.04
N GLN A 205 18.05 -11.32 5.49
CA GLN A 205 18.53 -10.65 6.71
C GLN A 205 19.08 -9.27 6.37
N ASN A 206 18.87 -8.31 7.28
CA ASN A 206 19.34 -6.93 7.17
C ASN A 206 18.86 -6.23 5.87
N LYS A 207 17.59 -6.44 5.50
CA LYS A 207 16.96 -5.77 4.37
C LYS A 207 16.08 -4.63 4.84
N ASP A 208 16.05 -3.58 4.03
CA ASP A 208 15.11 -2.48 4.25
C ASP A 208 13.68 -2.93 4.07
N SER A 209 12.81 -2.38 4.87
CA SER A 209 11.38 -2.62 4.78
C SER A 209 10.61 -1.35 5.11
N TYR A 210 9.37 -1.29 4.66
CA TYR A 210 8.49 -0.19 5.02
C TYR A 210 7.07 -0.71 5.13
N CYS A 211 6.24 0.02 5.85
CA CYS A 211 4.81 -0.25 5.86
C CYS A 211 4.01 0.97 5.44
N THR A 212 2.87 0.70 4.84
CA THR A 212 1.90 1.72 4.45
C THR A 212 0.58 1.44 5.12
N ALA A 213 -0.05 2.49 5.63
CA ALA A 213 -1.39 2.46 6.22
C ALA A 213 -2.24 3.47 5.45
N MET A 214 -3.11 2.98 4.55
CA MET A 214 -3.80 3.83 3.60
C MET A 214 -5.30 3.63 3.63
N PHE A 215 -6.03 4.73 3.56
CA PHE A 215 -7.44 4.74 3.22
C PHE A 215 -7.59 4.85 1.72
N TYR A 216 -8.54 4.12 1.14
CA TYR A 216 -8.84 4.22 -0.27
C TYR A 216 -10.35 4.38 -0.52
N ILE A 217 -10.63 5.03 -1.64
CA ILE A 217 -11.96 5.07 -2.24
C ILE A 217 -11.87 4.51 -3.65
N SER A 218 -12.75 3.58 -3.99
CA SER A 218 -12.79 2.98 -5.32
C SER A 218 -14.19 2.95 -5.90
N TYR A 219 -14.23 2.95 -7.24
CA TYR A 219 -15.45 2.90 -8.03
C TYR A 219 -15.50 1.62 -8.87
N ASP A 220 -16.62 0.92 -8.80
CA ASP A 220 -16.86 -0.32 -9.52
C ASP A 220 -17.37 -0.06 -10.92
N PHE A 221 -16.83 -0.78 -11.89
CA PHE A 221 -17.27 -0.74 -13.28
C PHE A 221 -17.24 -2.13 -13.92
N SER A 222 -17.78 -2.24 -15.14
CA SER A 222 -17.93 -3.53 -15.86
C SER A 222 -18.79 -4.54 -15.08
N PRO A 223 -20.12 -4.41 -15.15
CA PRO A 223 -21.03 -5.32 -14.46
C PRO A 223 -20.89 -6.74 -15.03
N LYS A 224 -20.90 -7.74 -14.15
CA LYS A 224 -21.04 -9.15 -14.52
C LYS A 224 -22.50 -9.40 -14.91
N CYS A 225 -22.72 -10.08 -16.04
CA CYS A 225 -24.07 -10.46 -16.44
C CYS A 225 -24.59 -11.60 -15.54
N PRO A 226 -25.65 -11.41 -14.75
CA PRO A 226 -26.17 -12.48 -13.86
C PRO A 226 -26.83 -13.64 -14.60
N GLN A 227 -27.21 -13.44 -15.85
CA GLN A 227 -27.94 -14.44 -16.66
C GLN A 227 -27.08 -15.10 -17.74
N CYS A 228 -25.87 -14.63 -17.97
CA CYS A 228 -24.96 -15.24 -18.94
C CYS A 228 -24.27 -16.43 -18.30
N ASN A 229 -24.82 -17.62 -18.46
CA ASN A 229 -24.20 -18.89 -18.06
C ASN A 229 -23.11 -19.28 -19.07
N LYS A 230 -22.24 -18.35 -19.43
CA LYS A 230 -21.04 -18.64 -20.22
C LYS A 230 -19.87 -18.78 -19.26
N ASN A 231 -19.45 -20.02 -19.08
CA ASN A 231 -18.12 -20.37 -18.59
C ASN A 231 -17.13 -19.91 -19.68
N ASP A 232 -16.54 -18.75 -19.53
CA ASP A 232 -15.35 -18.30 -20.22
C ASP A 232 -14.24 -18.06 -19.19
#